data_95ba9560b7139fbf2c1fc87d51af252a
#
_entry.id   95ba9560b7139fbf2c1fc87d51af252a
#
_cell.length_a   1.000
_cell.length_b   1.000
_cell.length_c   1.000
_cell.angle_alpha   90.00
_cell.angle_beta   90.00
_cell.angle_gamma   90.00
#
_symmetry.space_group_name_H-M   'P 1'
#
loop_
_entity.id
_entity.type
_entity.pdbx_description
1 polymer ?
#
loop_
_entity_poly.entity_id
_entity_poly.type
_entity_poly.pdbx_seq_one_letter_code
_entity_poly.pdbx_strand_id
1 'polypeptide(L)'
;MAKHACAELLSLAVHEFRTPASVVSGYLRMLQRDSTPLNDRHRKMVDEAEKSCARLVALVTEMSEVSKLDAGVTALGKEPLDLFVVVEELAEGVHEAADRDVRFEARGQATGAAVMGDAARLRSAFAAIFRAILREQPAACTVVADRRVAAHDGISSAVIVVAEQGTVQAAYESQPAAFDEKRGGLGLTLPLARRIIEGHGGRLWAPASAVGRGAAIVALPLSESNR
;
A
#
# COMPACT_ATOMS: atom_id res chain seq x y z
N MET A 1 2.03 -9.50 26.44
CA MET A 1 3.34 -9.01 26.90
C MET A 1 4.44 -9.15 25.84
N ALA A 2 4.71 -10.32 25.25
CA ALA A 2 5.80 -10.47 24.26
C ALA A 2 5.68 -9.56 23.01
N LYS A 3 4.48 -9.40 22.46
CA LYS A 3 4.25 -8.51 21.29
C LYS A 3 4.51 -7.04 21.60
N HIS A 4 4.16 -6.54 22.78
CA HIS A 4 4.45 -5.17 23.22
C HIS A 4 5.95 -4.93 23.36
N ALA A 5 6.66 -5.84 24.02
CA ALA A 5 8.11 -5.73 24.16
C ALA A 5 8.83 -5.75 22.81
N CYS A 6 8.36 -6.55 21.85
CA CYS A 6 8.89 -6.55 20.49
C CYS A 6 8.65 -5.20 19.77
N ALA A 7 7.46 -4.62 19.92
CA ALA A 7 7.13 -3.32 19.31
C ALA A 7 7.98 -2.17 19.88
N GLU A 8 8.24 -2.19 21.18
CA GLU A 8 9.11 -1.23 21.85
C GLU A 8 10.57 -1.35 21.38
N LEU A 9 11.10 -2.57 21.31
CA LEU A 9 12.46 -2.82 20.81
C LEU A 9 12.61 -2.39 19.35
N LEU A 10 11.63 -2.67 18.50
CA LEU A 10 11.63 -2.25 17.12
C LEU A 10 11.52 -0.72 16.99
N SER A 11 10.72 -0.07 17.83
CA SER A 11 10.65 1.39 17.86
C SER A 11 11.99 2.02 18.24
N LEU A 12 12.67 1.47 19.23
CA LEU A 12 14.02 1.88 19.61
C LEU A 12 15.02 1.65 18.47
N ALA A 13 15.00 0.46 17.86
CA ALA A 13 15.87 0.15 16.72
C ALA A 13 15.68 1.13 15.56
N VAL A 14 14.42 1.50 15.22
CA VAL A 14 14.14 2.52 14.20
C VAL A 14 14.83 3.85 14.53
N HIS A 15 14.74 4.28 15.78
CA HIS A 15 15.39 5.52 16.23
C HIS A 15 16.92 5.44 16.08
N GLU A 16 17.50 4.34 16.55
CA GLU A 16 18.96 4.11 16.50
C GLU A 16 19.48 3.94 15.06
N PHE A 17 18.68 3.36 14.15
CA PHE A 17 19.04 3.27 12.73
C PHE A 17 18.89 4.60 11.98
N ARG A 18 17.89 5.41 12.34
CA ARG A 18 17.65 6.69 11.65
C ARG A 18 18.82 7.64 11.77
N THR A 19 19.46 7.70 12.91
CA THR A 19 20.60 8.61 13.18
C THR A 19 21.78 8.33 12.24
N PRO A 20 22.40 7.12 12.20
CA PRO A 20 23.51 6.85 11.30
C PRO A 20 23.10 6.93 9.82
N ALA A 21 21.88 6.51 9.47
CA ALA A 21 21.38 6.63 8.11
C ALA A 21 21.26 8.09 7.65
N SER A 22 20.81 8.99 8.53
CA SER A 22 20.77 10.43 8.26
C SER A 22 22.15 11.02 8.05
N VAL A 23 23.15 10.57 8.82
CA VAL A 23 24.54 10.99 8.65
C VAL A 23 25.08 10.54 7.29
N VAL A 24 24.87 9.27 6.92
CA VAL A 24 25.27 8.74 5.60
C VAL A 24 24.60 9.51 4.46
N SER A 25 23.28 9.71 4.53
CA SER A 25 22.54 10.51 3.54
C SER A 25 23.05 11.94 3.47
N GLY A 26 23.43 12.54 4.62
CA GLY A 26 24.01 13.87 4.67
C GLY A 26 25.34 13.96 3.89
N TYR A 27 26.24 13.02 4.10
CA TYR A 27 27.51 12.97 3.37
C TYR A 27 27.31 12.72 1.87
N LEU A 28 26.41 11.82 1.49
CA LEU A 28 26.12 11.56 0.08
C LEU A 28 25.60 12.82 -0.62
N ARG A 29 24.69 13.58 0.01
CA ARG A 29 24.19 14.86 -0.52
C ARG A 29 25.27 15.93 -0.58
N MET A 30 26.20 15.96 0.37
CA MET A 30 27.33 16.87 0.31
C MET A 30 28.21 16.56 -0.90
N LEU A 31 28.54 15.28 -1.14
CA LEU A 31 29.30 14.85 -2.33
C LEU A 31 28.60 15.22 -3.65
N GLN A 32 27.26 15.18 -3.70
CA GLN A 32 26.49 15.60 -4.88
C GLN A 32 26.55 17.11 -5.12
N ARG A 33 26.68 17.92 -4.04
CA ARG A 33 26.69 19.39 -4.09
C ARG A 33 28.07 20.00 -4.16
N ASP A 34 29.14 19.22 -3.95
CA ASP A 34 30.49 19.70 -3.96
C ASP A 34 30.83 20.36 -5.30
N SER A 35 31.56 21.47 -5.23
CA SER A 35 32.00 22.24 -6.40
C SER A 35 32.99 21.47 -7.29
N THR A 36 33.60 20.42 -6.79
CA THR A 36 34.42 19.50 -7.58
C THR A 36 33.49 18.50 -8.28
N PRO A 37 33.36 18.58 -9.61
CA PRO A 37 32.41 17.71 -10.30
C PRO A 37 32.82 16.23 -10.19
N LEU A 38 31.99 15.42 -9.58
CA LEU A 38 32.13 13.97 -9.65
C LEU A 38 32.08 13.51 -11.11
N ASN A 39 32.94 12.58 -11.48
CA ASN A 39 32.75 11.92 -12.77
C ASN A 39 31.46 11.13 -12.78
N ASP A 40 30.93 10.83 -13.99
CA ASP A 40 29.62 10.20 -14.15
C ASP A 40 29.48 8.86 -13.40
N ARG A 41 30.57 8.10 -13.32
CA ARG A 41 30.61 6.84 -12.57
C ARG A 41 30.43 7.09 -11.07
N HIS A 42 31.16 8.04 -10.48
CA HIS A 42 31.04 8.35 -9.06
C HIS A 42 29.69 8.96 -8.72
N ARG A 43 29.15 9.83 -9.58
CA ARG A 43 27.80 10.39 -9.41
C ARG A 43 26.77 9.28 -9.33
N LYS A 44 26.79 8.33 -10.28
CA LYS A 44 25.89 7.19 -10.28
C LYS A 44 26.03 6.33 -9.02
N MET A 45 27.24 6.11 -8.53
CA MET A 45 27.47 5.36 -7.27
C MET A 45 26.90 6.08 -6.05
N VAL A 46 27.03 7.40 -5.97
CA VAL A 46 26.47 8.22 -4.88
C VAL A 46 24.95 8.19 -4.92
N ASP A 47 24.36 8.33 -6.10
CA ASP A 47 22.88 8.27 -6.29
C ASP A 47 22.31 6.91 -5.87
N GLU A 48 22.97 5.82 -6.24
CA GLU A 48 22.54 4.46 -5.85
C GLU A 48 22.73 4.22 -4.33
N ALA A 49 23.79 4.75 -3.72
CA ALA A 49 23.99 4.67 -2.29
C ALA A 49 22.93 5.47 -1.52
N GLU A 50 22.55 6.66 -1.99
CA GLU A 50 21.48 7.46 -1.37
C GLU A 50 20.13 6.74 -1.46
N LYS A 51 19.76 6.20 -2.63
CA LYS A 51 18.56 5.41 -2.80
C LYS A 51 18.52 4.19 -1.87
N SER A 52 19.67 3.50 -1.75
CA SER A 52 19.78 2.33 -0.86
C SER A 52 19.65 2.72 0.61
N CYS A 53 20.24 3.81 1.03
CA CYS A 53 20.12 4.33 2.39
C CYS A 53 18.67 4.72 2.71
N ALA A 54 18.00 5.45 1.81
CA ALA A 54 16.59 5.82 1.95
C ALA A 54 15.68 4.57 2.06
N ARG A 55 15.96 3.53 1.26
CA ARG A 55 15.23 2.27 1.31
C ARG A 55 15.42 1.53 2.65
N LEU A 56 16.62 1.50 3.21
CA LEU A 56 16.86 0.91 4.53
C LEU A 56 16.06 1.62 5.63
N VAL A 57 16.07 2.96 5.63
CA VAL A 57 15.28 3.75 6.60
C VAL A 57 13.77 3.46 6.45
N ALA A 58 13.27 3.39 5.22
CA ALA A 58 11.86 3.06 4.94
C ALA A 58 11.50 1.68 5.48
N LEU A 59 12.30 0.64 5.18
CA LEU A 59 12.05 -0.73 5.65
C LEU A 59 12.02 -0.84 7.17
N VAL A 60 12.96 -0.21 7.86
CA VAL A 60 13.00 -0.24 9.33
C VAL A 60 11.79 0.50 9.91
N THR A 61 11.36 1.60 9.30
CA THR A 61 10.16 2.34 9.70
C THR A 61 8.89 1.50 9.47
N GLU A 62 8.74 0.87 8.31
CA GLU A 62 7.60 -0.01 8.00
C GLU A 62 7.55 -1.20 8.97
N MET A 63 8.69 -1.80 9.30
CA MET A 63 8.77 -2.90 10.27
C MET A 63 8.28 -2.48 11.67
N SER A 64 8.65 -1.28 12.12
CA SER A 64 8.13 -0.73 13.37
C SER A 64 6.62 -0.51 13.33
N GLU A 65 6.10 0.06 12.24
CA GLU A 65 4.66 0.30 12.08
C GLU A 65 3.87 -1.02 12.07
N VAL A 66 4.33 -2.03 11.33
CA VAL A 66 3.75 -3.38 11.34
C VAL A 66 3.71 -3.94 12.76
N SER A 67 4.83 -3.87 13.48
CA SER A 67 4.91 -4.39 14.85
C SER A 67 3.99 -3.66 15.83
N LYS A 68 3.85 -2.33 15.70
CA LYS A 68 2.93 -1.52 16.51
C LYS A 68 1.47 -1.86 16.26
N LEU A 69 1.10 -2.07 14.99
CA LEU A 69 -0.26 -2.50 14.62
C LEU A 69 -0.54 -3.92 15.15
N ASP A 70 0.39 -4.86 14.98
CA ASP A 70 0.25 -6.24 15.50
C ASP A 70 0.16 -6.31 17.04
N ALA A 71 0.77 -5.35 17.72
CA ALA A 71 0.70 -5.22 19.17
C ALA A 71 -0.53 -4.44 19.67
N GLY A 72 -1.30 -3.81 18.78
CA GLY A 72 -2.43 -2.96 19.14
C GLY A 72 -2.03 -1.68 19.88
N VAL A 73 -0.77 -1.24 19.74
CA VAL A 73 -0.24 -0.03 20.39
C VAL A 73 -0.62 1.23 19.62
N THR A 74 -0.78 1.11 18.30
CA THR A 74 -1.18 2.25 17.47
C THR A 74 -2.70 2.30 17.34
N ALA A 75 -3.30 3.37 17.85
CA ALA A 75 -4.69 3.68 17.55
C ALA A 75 -4.81 4.18 16.11
N LEU A 76 -5.75 3.60 15.36
CA LEU A 76 -6.14 4.13 14.06
C LEU A 76 -7.11 5.30 14.24
N GLY A 77 -6.95 6.34 13.45
CA GLY A 77 -7.91 7.44 13.39
C GLY A 77 -9.31 6.91 13.01
N LYS A 78 -10.35 7.52 13.55
CA LYS A 78 -11.74 7.17 13.28
C LYS A 78 -12.51 8.42 12.85
N GLU A 79 -12.29 8.83 11.62
CA GLU A 79 -12.99 9.93 10.99
C GLU A 79 -13.93 9.41 9.91
N PRO A 80 -15.08 10.03 9.70
CA PRO A 80 -15.98 9.67 8.62
C PRO A 80 -15.35 10.03 7.28
N LEU A 81 -15.31 9.08 6.35
CA LEU A 81 -14.83 9.31 4.99
C LEU A 81 -15.63 8.47 3.99
N ASP A 82 -15.73 8.92 2.74
CA ASP A 82 -16.23 8.09 1.65
C ASP A 82 -15.04 7.39 0.97
N LEU A 83 -14.98 6.07 1.14
CA LEU A 83 -13.88 5.27 0.63
C LEU A 83 -13.80 5.29 -0.90
N PHE A 84 -14.94 5.39 -1.59
CA PHE A 84 -14.95 5.41 -3.05
C PHE A 84 -14.35 6.69 -3.62
N VAL A 85 -14.56 7.82 -2.94
CA VAL A 85 -13.90 9.10 -3.27
C VAL A 85 -12.39 8.98 -3.07
N VAL A 86 -11.95 8.39 -1.96
CA VAL A 86 -10.51 8.17 -1.69
C VAL A 86 -9.86 7.31 -2.78
N VAL A 87 -10.55 6.25 -3.23
CA VAL A 87 -10.05 5.37 -4.32
C VAL A 87 -9.97 6.10 -5.65
N GLU A 88 -10.95 6.96 -5.98
CA GLU A 88 -10.95 7.80 -7.19
C GLU A 88 -9.72 8.72 -7.23
N GLU A 89 -9.57 9.52 -6.18
CA GLU A 89 -8.46 10.48 -6.06
C GLU A 89 -7.08 9.79 -6.15
N LEU A 90 -6.96 8.59 -5.57
CA LEU A 90 -5.73 7.82 -5.65
C LEU A 90 -5.47 7.27 -7.05
N ALA A 91 -6.51 6.83 -7.76
CA ALA A 91 -6.38 6.29 -9.11
C ALA A 91 -5.86 7.35 -10.08
N GLU A 92 -6.27 8.60 -9.94
CA GLU A 92 -5.78 9.73 -10.74
C GLU A 92 -4.29 10.03 -10.51
N GLY A 93 -3.77 9.74 -9.31
CA GLY A 93 -2.39 10.06 -8.90
C GLY A 93 -1.38 8.92 -9.07
N VAL A 94 -1.80 7.72 -9.41
CA VAL A 94 -0.89 6.56 -9.54
C VAL A 94 -0.53 6.32 -10.99
N HIS A 95 0.74 6.57 -11.33
CA HIS A 95 1.30 6.40 -12.68
C HIS A 95 2.35 5.27 -12.76
N GLU A 96 2.25 4.28 -11.88
CA GLU A 96 3.14 3.13 -11.87
C GLU A 96 2.99 2.34 -13.19
N ALA A 97 4.12 1.91 -13.78
CA ALA A 97 4.13 1.13 -15.03
C ALA A 97 3.59 1.86 -16.29
N ALA A 98 3.53 3.19 -16.27
CA ALA A 98 3.19 3.99 -17.45
C ALA A 98 4.20 3.80 -18.61
N ASP A 99 5.44 3.43 -18.31
CA ASP A 99 6.49 3.05 -19.25
C ASP A 99 6.17 1.78 -20.07
N ARG A 100 5.19 0.99 -19.62
CA ARG A 100 4.68 -0.22 -20.29
C ARG A 100 3.28 -0.05 -20.86
N ASP A 101 2.79 1.17 -21.00
CA ASP A 101 1.42 1.49 -21.42
C ASP A 101 0.32 0.85 -20.55
N VAL A 102 0.61 0.64 -19.27
CA VAL A 102 -0.39 0.21 -18.29
C VAL A 102 -1.15 1.44 -17.81
N ARG A 103 -2.47 1.45 -18.03
CA ARG A 103 -3.37 2.51 -17.59
C ARG A 103 -4.07 2.08 -16.30
N PHE A 104 -4.37 3.04 -15.43
CA PHE A 104 -5.11 2.78 -14.21
C PHE A 104 -6.31 3.71 -14.12
N GLU A 105 -7.48 3.15 -13.82
CA GLU A 105 -8.75 3.88 -13.76
C GLU A 105 -9.59 3.39 -12.58
N ALA A 106 -10.31 4.30 -11.94
CA ALA A 106 -11.37 3.93 -11.01
C ALA A 106 -12.68 3.74 -11.76
N ARG A 107 -13.47 2.72 -11.40
CA ARG A 107 -14.77 2.42 -12.02
C ARG A 107 -15.80 2.02 -10.97
N GLY A 108 -17.06 1.87 -11.40
CA GLY A 108 -18.17 1.47 -10.54
C GLY A 108 -18.79 2.66 -9.80
N GLN A 109 -19.20 2.48 -8.55
CA GLN A 109 -19.82 3.51 -7.74
C GLN A 109 -18.81 4.61 -7.37
N ALA A 110 -19.13 5.87 -7.66
CA ALA A 110 -18.27 7.00 -7.37
C ALA A 110 -18.29 7.42 -5.89
N THR A 111 -19.42 7.21 -5.21
CA THR A 111 -19.66 7.61 -3.82
C THR A 111 -20.55 6.60 -3.11
N GLY A 112 -20.79 6.79 -1.82
CA GLY A 112 -21.74 5.98 -1.04
C GLY A 112 -21.09 4.88 -0.20
N ALA A 113 -19.77 4.91 -0.06
CA ALA A 113 -19.03 4.01 0.82
C ALA A 113 -18.57 4.73 2.10
N ALA A 114 -19.53 5.18 2.91
CA ALA A 114 -19.20 5.79 4.19
C ALA A 114 -18.55 4.76 5.13
N VAL A 115 -17.33 5.03 5.55
CA VAL A 115 -16.57 4.23 6.51
C VAL A 115 -16.00 5.13 7.61
N MET A 116 -15.77 4.55 8.79
CA MET A 116 -15.03 5.22 9.86
C MET A 116 -13.57 4.76 9.82
N GLY A 117 -12.63 5.67 9.57
CA GLY A 117 -11.25 5.25 9.41
C GLY A 117 -10.22 6.36 9.43
N ASP A 118 -8.96 5.96 9.38
CA ASP A 118 -7.79 6.81 9.23
C ASP A 118 -7.52 7.05 7.73
N ALA A 119 -7.95 8.20 7.24
CA ALA A 119 -7.86 8.55 5.83
C ALA A 119 -6.42 8.48 5.28
N ALA A 120 -5.43 8.94 6.04
CA ALA A 120 -4.03 8.93 5.61
C ALA A 120 -3.48 7.50 5.48
N ARG A 121 -3.79 6.64 6.45
CA ARG A 121 -3.37 5.24 6.45
C ARG A 121 -4.09 4.43 5.37
N LEU A 122 -5.40 4.62 5.19
CA LEU A 122 -6.15 3.98 4.11
C LEU A 122 -5.64 4.40 2.74
N ARG A 123 -5.36 5.69 2.51
CA ARG A 123 -4.71 6.17 1.28
C ARG A 123 -3.37 5.46 1.03
N SER A 124 -2.53 5.36 2.05
CA SER A 124 -1.24 4.66 1.96
C SER A 124 -1.40 3.18 1.61
N ALA A 125 -2.35 2.50 2.25
CA ALA A 125 -2.63 1.09 2.01
C ALA A 125 -3.13 0.82 0.58
N PHE A 126 -4.11 1.60 0.10
CA PHE A 126 -4.62 1.47 -1.27
C PHE A 126 -3.56 1.82 -2.31
N ALA A 127 -2.78 2.88 -2.12
CA ALA A 127 -1.68 3.23 -3.02
C ALA A 127 -0.64 2.10 -3.13
N ALA A 128 -0.33 1.42 -2.03
CA ALA A 128 0.57 0.26 -2.04
C ALA A 128 -0.01 -0.91 -2.85
N ILE A 129 -1.30 -1.24 -2.64
CA ILE A 129 -2.00 -2.29 -3.38
C ILE A 129 -2.04 -1.97 -4.88
N PHE A 130 -2.39 -0.74 -5.25
CA PHE A 130 -2.45 -0.31 -6.65
C PHE A 130 -1.10 -0.45 -7.34
N ARG A 131 -0.03 0.07 -6.73
CA ARG A 131 1.33 -0.07 -7.26
C ARG A 131 1.76 -1.52 -7.42
N ALA A 132 1.44 -2.38 -6.45
CA ALA A 132 1.77 -3.79 -6.53
C ALA A 132 1.12 -4.47 -7.72
N ILE A 133 -0.18 -4.24 -7.94
CA ILE A 133 -0.94 -4.81 -9.06
C ILE A 133 -0.44 -4.27 -10.40
N LEU A 134 -0.17 -2.97 -10.50
CA LEU A 134 0.34 -2.35 -11.72
C LEU A 134 1.74 -2.88 -12.10
N ARG A 135 2.62 -3.08 -11.12
CA ARG A 135 3.96 -3.64 -11.35
C ARG A 135 3.95 -5.06 -11.90
N GLU A 136 2.92 -5.84 -11.58
CA GLU A 136 2.79 -7.22 -12.06
C GLU A 136 2.24 -7.34 -13.48
N GLN A 137 1.72 -6.26 -14.07
CA GLN A 137 1.24 -6.31 -15.44
C GLN A 137 2.40 -6.44 -16.42
N PRO A 138 2.45 -7.50 -17.23
CA PRO A 138 3.60 -7.77 -18.10
C PRO A 138 3.58 -6.96 -19.40
N ALA A 139 2.43 -6.42 -19.80
CA ALA A 139 2.20 -5.75 -21.08
C ALA A 139 1.14 -4.65 -20.94
N ALA A 140 0.99 -3.86 -22.00
CA ALA A 140 -0.03 -2.84 -22.12
C ALA A 140 -1.44 -3.38 -21.82
N CYS A 141 -2.10 -2.78 -20.82
CA CYS A 141 -3.45 -3.13 -20.41
C CYS A 141 -4.09 -1.97 -19.64
N THR A 142 -5.40 -2.10 -19.38
CA THR A 142 -6.09 -1.22 -18.43
C THR A 142 -6.39 -2.01 -17.16
N VAL A 143 -5.81 -1.59 -16.04
CA VAL A 143 -6.16 -2.05 -14.70
C VAL A 143 -7.22 -1.12 -14.15
N VAL A 144 -8.21 -1.68 -13.48
CA VAL A 144 -9.28 -0.88 -12.86
C VAL A 144 -9.37 -1.15 -11.38
N ALA A 145 -9.70 -0.12 -10.61
CA ALA A 145 -10.21 -0.23 -9.26
C ALA A 145 -11.74 -0.15 -9.32
N ASP A 146 -12.39 -1.30 -9.47
CA ASP A 146 -13.86 -1.39 -9.53
C ASP A 146 -14.45 -1.37 -8.12
N ARG A 147 -15.42 -0.47 -7.90
CA ARG A 147 -15.99 -0.13 -6.60
C ARG A 147 -17.47 -0.48 -6.55
N ARG A 148 -17.87 -1.24 -5.56
CA ARG A 148 -19.30 -1.52 -5.31
C ARG A 148 -19.58 -1.72 -3.82
N VAL A 149 -20.81 -1.42 -3.41
CA VAL A 149 -21.30 -1.86 -2.11
C VAL A 149 -21.88 -3.28 -2.28
N ALA A 150 -21.40 -4.21 -1.47
CA ALA A 150 -21.84 -5.60 -1.48
C ALA A 150 -21.77 -6.19 -0.07
N ALA A 151 -22.54 -7.24 0.17
CA ALA A 151 -22.42 -8.02 1.40
C ALA A 151 -21.13 -8.84 1.36
N HIS A 152 -20.31 -8.73 2.41
CA HIS A 152 -19.15 -9.57 2.64
C HIS A 152 -19.26 -10.15 4.05
N ASP A 153 -19.24 -11.48 4.16
CA ASP A 153 -19.49 -12.20 5.42
C ASP A 153 -20.77 -11.73 6.16
N GLY A 154 -21.81 -11.39 5.40
CA GLY A 154 -23.10 -10.93 5.93
C GLY A 154 -23.15 -9.44 6.34
N ILE A 155 -22.04 -8.70 6.17
CA ILE A 155 -21.93 -7.28 6.52
C ILE A 155 -21.90 -6.45 5.25
N SER A 156 -22.70 -5.37 5.20
CA SER A 156 -22.63 -4.40 4.09
C SER A 156 -21.27 -3.73 4.06
N SER A 157 -20.56 -3.88 2.95
CA SER A 157 -19.16 -3.48 2.83
C SER A 157 -18.90 -2.73 1.53
N ALA A 158 -17.96 -1.80 1.58
CA ALA A 158 -17.33 -1.25 0.39
C ALA A 158 -16.35 -2.30 -0.14
N VAL A 159 -16.61 -2.84 -1.31
CA VAL A 159 -15.76 -3.84 -1.97
C VAL A 159 -15.07 -3.18 -3.15
N ILE A 160 -13.74 -3.25 -3.16
CA ILE A 160 -12.89 -2.72 -4.22
C ILE A 160 -12.11 -3.88 -4.84
N VAL A 161 -12.31 -4.12 -6.12
CA VAL A 161 -11.54 -5.10 -6.92
C VAL A 161 -10.53 -4.33 -7.76
N VAL A 162 -9.26 -4.63 -7.58
CA VAL A 162 -8.17 -4.08 -8.39
C VAL A 162 -7.67 -5.19 -9.30
N ALA A 163 -7.93 -5.08 -10.59
CA ALA A 163 -7.61 -6.11 -11.57
C ALA A 163 -7.56 -5.54 -12.99
N GLU A 164 -7.00 -6.30 -13.94
CA GLU A 164 -7.17 -6.01 -15.36
C GLU A 164 -8.66 -5.95 -15.72
N GLN A 165 -9.06 -4.97 -16.51
CA GLN A 165 -10.46 -4.67 -16.85
C GLN A 165 -11.25 -5.91 -17.29
N GLY A 166 -10.67 -6.76 -18.14
CA GLY A 166 -11.33 -7.99 -18.64
C GLY A 166 -11.54 -9.07 -17.58
N THR A 167 -10.92 -8.96 -16.41
CA THR A 167 -10.90 -10.01 -15.37
C THR A 167 -11.67 -9.63 -14.10
N VAL A 168 -12.18 -8.40 -14.01
CA VAL A 168 -12.87 -7.88 -12.83
C VAL A 168 -14.04 -8.76 -12.40
N GLN A 169 -14.92 -9.14 -13.33
CA GLN A 169 -16.11 -9.94 -13.00
C GLN A 169 -15.70 -11.32 -12.49
N ALA A 170 -14.72 -11.96 -13.13
CA ALA A 170 -14.20 -13.24 -12.70
C ALA A 170 -13.53 -13.15 -11.31
N ALA A 171 -12.91 -12.01 -10.98
CA ALA A 171 -12.34 -11.77 -9.65
C ALA A 171 -13.42 -11.69 -8.56
N TYR A 172 -14.55 -11.05 -8.83
CA TYR A 172 -15.68 -11.00 -7.89
C TYR A 172 -16.30 -12.37 -7.63
N GLU A 173 -16.37 -13.23 -8.65
CA GLU A 173 -16.99 -14.55 -8.58
C GLU A 173 -16.03 -15.62 -8.05
N SER A 174 -14.75 -15.32 -7.96
CA SER A 174 -13.73 -16.27 -7.55
C SER A 174 -13.73 -16.52 -6.05
N GLN A 175 -13.39 -17.74 -5.67
CA GLN A 175 -13.13 -18.07 -4.27
C GLN A 175 -11.94 -17.23 -3.73
N PRO A 176 -12.00 -16.80 -2.46
CA PRO A 176 -10.90 -16.06 -1.85
C PRO A 176 -9.65 -16.94 -1.66
N ALA A 177 -8.50 -16.41 -2.03
CA ALA A 177 -7.19 -16.96 -1.76
C ALA A 177 -6.31 -15.96 -1.00
N ALA A 178 -5.23 -16.44 -0.41
CA ALA A 178 -4.30 -15.58 0.30
C ALA A 178 -3.68 -14.56 -0.67
N PHE A 179 -3.68 -13.30 -0.26
CA PHE A 179 -2.97 -12.24 -0.98
C PHE A 179 -1.46 -12.39 -0.75
N ASP A 180 -0.69 -12.45 -1.82
CA ASP A 180 0.77 -12.52 -1.72
C ASP A 180 1.35 -11.13 -1.40
N GLU A 181 1.81 -10.96 -0.18
CA GLU A 181 2.39 -9.71 0.31
C GLU A 181 3.81 -9.43 -0.20
N LYS A 182 4.44 -10.40 -0.89
CA LYS A 182 5.78 -10.24 -1.47
C LYS A 182 5.76 -9.72 -2.90
N ARG A 183 4.56 -9.61 -3.49
CA ARG A 183 4.40 -9.16 -4.87
C ARG A 183 4.87 -7.71 -5.07
N GLY A 184 5.18 -7.37 -6.30
CA GLY A 184 5.55 -6.01 -6.71
C GLY A 184 6.88 -5.49 -6.16
N GLY A 185 7.61 -6.27 -5.35
CA GLY A 185 8.91 -5.87 -4.80
C GLY A 185 8.86 -4.64 -3.89
N LEU A 186 7.75 -4.40 -3.20
CA LEU A 186 7.48 -3.21 -2.38
C LEU A 186 7.96 -3.33 -0.92
N GLY A 187 8.76 -4.35 -0.58
CA GLY A 187 9.26 -4.55 0.77
C GLY A 187 8.15 -4.90 1.77
N LEU A 188 8.02 -4.15 2.84
CA LEU A 188 7.02 -4.36 3.89
C LEU A 188 5.75 -3.51 3.69
N THR A 189 5.65 -2.77 2.61
CA THR A 189 4.51 -1.86 2.35
C THR A 189 3.19 -2.63 2.21
N LEU A 190 3.18 -3.82 1.57
CA LEU A 190 1.98 -4.67 1.47
C LEU A 190 1.61 -5.36 2.79
N PRO A 191 2.54 -5.95 3.56
CA PRO A 191 2.29 -6.36 4.94
C PRO A 191 1.68 -5.26 5.80
N LEU A 192 2.16 -4.03 5.67
CA LEU A 192 1.61 -2.86 6.36
C LEU A 192 0.19 -2.52 5.87
N ALA A 193 -0.02 -2.53 4.54
CA ALA A 193 -1.33 -2.26 3.94
C ALA A 193 -2.39 -3.26 4.43
N ARG A 194 -2.08 -4.56 4.49
CA ARG A 194 -2.98 -5.57 5.06
C ARG A 194 -3.38 -5.23 6.49
N ARG A 195 -2.41 -4.92 7.37
CA ARG A 195 -2.69 -4.60 8.77
C ARG A 195 -3.53 -3.34 8.94
N ILE A 196 -3.32 -2.37 8.08
CA ILE A 196 -4.17 -1.17 8.05
C ILE A 196 -5.61 -1.55 7.68
N ILE A 197 -5.81 -2.33 6.62
CA ILE A 197 -7.15 -2.79 6.21
C ILE A 197 -7.81 -3.61 7.32
N GLU A 198 -7.11 -4.60 7.89
CA GLU A 198 -7.61 -5.44 8.99
C GLU A 198 -7.89 -4.64 10.26
N GLY A 199 -7.06 -3.65 10.58
CA GLY A 199 -7.27 -2.74 11.71
C GLY A 199 -8.50 -1.84 11.57
N HIS A 200 -9.02 -1.66 10.35
CA HIS A 200 -10.30 -1.00 10.06
C HIS A 200 -11.48 -1.99 9.97
N GLY A 201 -11.27 -3.25 10.39
CA GLY A 201 -12.30 -4.30 10.32
C GLY A 201 -12.51 -4.87 8.92
N GLY A 202 -11.64 -4.51 7.98
CA GLY A 202 -11.70 -4.98 6.60
C GLY A 202 -10.90 -6.25 6.34
N ARG A 203 -10.87 -6.65 5.08
CA ARG A 203 -10.14 -7.84 4.61
C ARG A 203 -9.48 -7.56 3.26
N LEU A 204 -8.28 -8.11 3.07
CA LEU A 204 -7.53 -8.10 1.80
C LEU A 204 -7.27 -9.54 1.36
N TRP A 205 -7.64 -9.89 0.12
CA TRP A 205 -7.39 -11.22 -0.45
C TRP A 205 -7.15 -11.13 -1.96
N ALA A 206 -6.79 -12.25 -2.56
CA ALA A 206 -6.68 -12.43 -4.01
C ALA A 206 -7.75 -13.43 -4.51
N PRO A 207 -8.17 -13.37 -5.78
CA PRO A 207 -8.98 -14.42 -6.37
C PRO A 207 -8.18 -15.72 -6.53
N ALA A 208 -8.80 -16.88 -6.28
CA ALA A 208 -8.16 -18.20 -6.33
C ALA A 208 -7.87 -18.71 -7.75
N SER A 209 -8.46 -18.12 -8.78
CA SER A 209 -8.30 -18.53 -10.18
C SER A 209 -6.97 -18.08 -10.78
N ALA A 210 -6.64 -18.56 -12.00
CA ALA A 210 -5.47 -18.11 -12.77
C ALA A 210 -5.45 -16.58 -13.01
N VAL A 211 -6.57 -15.90 -12.85
CA VAL A 211 -6.75 -14.45 -12.80
C VAL A 211 -6.06 -13.83 -11.56
N GLY A 212 -5.65 -14.65 -10.59
CA GLY A 212 -5.08 -14.21 -9.31
C GLY A 212 -3.74 -13.49 -9.39
N ARG A 213 -2.99 -13.67 -10.48
CA ARG A 213 -1.80 -12.86 -10.72
C ARG A 213 -2.24 -11.46 -11.16
N GLY A 214 -1.86 -10.46 -10.39
CA GLY A 214 -2.20 -9.09 -10.71
C GLY A 214 -3.63 -8.67 -10.34
N ALA A 215 -4.26 -9.31 -9.36
CA ALA A 215 -5.54 -8.89 -8.80
C ALA A 215 -5.52 -8.85 -7.27
N ALA A 216 -6.28 -7.91 -6.70
CA ALA A 216 -6.52 -7.76 -5.27
C ALA A 216 -7.97 -7.41 -5.01
N ILE A 217 -8.51 -7.90 -3.91
CA ILE A 217 -9.87 -7.57 -3.47
C ILE A 217 -9.77 -7.07 -2.03
N VAL A 218 -10.37 -5.90 -1.78
CA VAL A 218 -10.47 -5.31 -0.45
C VAL A 218 -11.95 -5.13 -0.10
N ALA A 219 -12.34 -5.56 1.09
CA ALA A 219 -13.64 -5.24 1.66
C ALA A 219 -13.45 -4.47 2.96
N LEU A 220 -14.16 -3.37 3.14
CA LEU A 220 -14.23 -2.59 4.38
C LEU A 220 -15.69 -2.43 4.79
N PRO A 221 -16.04 -2.72 6.06
CA PRO A 221 -17.41 -2.57 6.53
C PRO A 221 -17.86 -1.11 6.43
N LEU A 222 -19.08 -0.89 5.95
CA LEU A 222 -19.66 0.45 5.97
C LEU A 222 -19.96 0.86 7.41
N SER A 223 -19.80 2.15 7.70
CA SER A 223 -20.30 2.71 8.94
C SER A 223 -21.83 2.58 8.97
N GLU A 224 -22.39 2.10 10.07
CA GLU A 224 -23.83 2.17 10.27
C GLU A 224 -24.24 3.64 10.19
N SER A 225 -25.06 3.98 9.20
CA SER A 225 -25.70 5.29 9.17
C SER A 225 -26.57 5.36 10.43
N ASN A 226 -26.20 6.23 11.34
CA ASN A 226 -27.05 6.56 12.49
C ASN A 226 -28.39 7.09 11.91
N ARG A 227 -29.39 6.21 11.88
CA ARG A 227 -30.78 6.56 11.51
C ARG A 227 -31.39 7.43 12.58
#